data_83ed00243cc8ff1d24a180806d8ecda2
#
_entry.id   83ed00243cc8ff1d24a180806d8ecda2
#
_cell.length_a   1.000
_cell.length_b   1.000
_cell.length_c   1.000
_cell.angle_alpha   90.00
_cell.angle_beta   90.00
_cell.angle_gamma   90.00
#
_symmetry.space_group_name_H-M   'P 1'
#
loop_
_entity.id
_entity.type
_entity.pdbx_description
1 polymer ?
#
loop_
_entity_poly.entity_id
_entity_poly.type
_entity_poly.pdbx_seq_one_letter_code
_entity_poly.pdbx_strand_id
1 'polypeptide(L)'
;MYGTSNIHWSFSKAVPPGTAGARKPDNEEVGAAAGLVRKVLVVDDEVDLAYMAEALLSSRGLDVIVAHSAVEALKILDQDAGIDAVFSDIMMPGMNGLQLADAVSEFFPRVKIVLTSGFTGPAMLANRERSYLFATKHYRIDTILAFLRS
;
A
#
# COMPACT_ATOMS: atom_id res chain seq x y z
N MET A 1 -9.04 -20.87 8.26
CA MET A 1 -9.28 -20.76 7.46
C MET A 1 -8.84 -19.74 6.62
N TYR A 2 -8.80 -18.74 6.95
CA TYR A 2 -8.37 -17.84 6.22
C TYR A 2 -6.99 -18.04 5.90
N GLY A 3 -6.29 -18.74 6.65
CA GLY A 3 -4.96 -18.95 6.34
C GLY A 3 -4.81 -19.70 5.05
N THR A 4 -5.71 -20.53 4.77
CA THR A 4 -5.57 -21.27 3.55
C THR A 4 -5.64 -20.37 2.40
N SER A 5 -6.40 -19.37 2.49
CA SER A 5 -6.51 -18.52 1.35
C SER A 5 -5.20 -17.89 1.12
N ASN A 6 -4.47 -17.68 2.12
CA ASN A 6 -3.23 -17.05 1.92
C ASN A 6 -2.34 -17.81 1.01
N ILE A 7 -2.34 -19.04 1.16
CA ILE A 7 -1.53 -19.87 0.36
C ILE A 7 -1.85 -19.60 -1.05
N HIS A 8 -3.05 -19.42 -1.31
CA HIS A 8 -3.44 -19.21 -2.58
C HIS A 8 -2.85 -17.99 -3.14
N TRP A 9 -2.83 -16.96 -2.45
CA TRP A 9 -2.30 -15.75 -2.95
C TRP A 9 -0.86 -15.90 -3.34
N SER A 10 -0.08 -16.39 -2.49
CA SER A 10 1.31 -16.44 -2.79
C SER A 10 1.49 -17.25 -4.03
N PHE A 11 0.68 -18.17 -4.19
CA PHE A 11 0.75 -18.98 -5.30
C PHE A 11 0.55 -18.22 -6.56
N SER A 12 -0.42 -17.44 -6.59
CA SER A 12 -0.74 -16.80 -7.82
C SER A 12 0.36 -15.87 -8.23
N LYS A 13 1.00 -15.32 -7.32
CA LYS A 13 1.93 -14.46 -7.73
C LYS A 13 3.05 -15.05 -8.31
N ALA A 14 3.43 -16.07 -7.88
CA ALA A 14 4.57 -16.70 -8.36
C ALA A 14 4.54 -16.76 -9.82
N VAL A 15 3.54 -17.04 -10.25
CA VAL A 15 3.45 -17.21 -11.62
C VAL A 15 3.80 -16.17 -12.51
N PRO A 16 3.17 -15.25 -12.58
CA PRO A 16 3.29 -14.27 -13.56
C PRO A 16 4.54 -13.55 -13.55
N PRO A 17 5.15 -13.60 -12.57
CA PRO A 17 6.32 -12.91 -12.48
C PRO A 17 7.04 -12.80 -13.75
N GLY A 18 7.07 -13.79 -14.32
CA GLY A 18 7.80 -13.80 -15.49
C GLY A 18 7.42 -12.67 -16.31
N THR A 19 6.25 -12.50 -16.36
CA THR A 19 5.78 -11.49 -17.18
C THR A 19 6.46 -10.28 -16.85
N ALA A 20 6.76 -10.17 -15.69
CA ALA A 20 7.32 -8.98 -15.31
C ALA A 20 8.45 -8.78 -16.22
N GLY A 21 9.13 -9.77 -16.43
CA GLY A 21 10.27 -9.61 -17.20
C GLY A 21 9.93 -8.95 -18.48
N ALA A 22 8.80 -9.13 -18.78
CA ALA A 22 8.39 -8.65 -20.02
C ALA A 22 8.78 -7.24 -20.20
N ARG A 23 8.58 -6.49 -19.33
CA ARG A 23 8.85 -5.23 -19.59
C ARG A 23 10.12 -4.89 -19.20
N LYS A 24 10.97 -5.71 -19.17
CA LYS A 24 12.19 -5.45 -18.80
C LYS A 24 12.79 -4.27 -19.34
N PRO A 25 12.51 -3.89 -20.34
CA PRO A 25 13.10 -2.79 -20.99
C PRO A 25 13.13 -1.68 -20.02
N ASP A 26 12.11 -1.45 -19.48
CA ASP A 26 11.99 -0.38 -18.64
C ASP A 26 12.95 -0.55 -17.59
N ASN A 27 13.45 -1.65 -17.46
CA ASN A 27 14.32 -1.87 -16.44
C ASN A 27 15.33 -0.84 -16.33
N GLU A 28 15.79 -0.43 -17.32
CA GLU A 28 16.77 0.50 -17.27
C GLU A 28 16.33 1.64 -16.52
N GLU A 29 15.48 2.27 -16.98
CA GLU A 29 15.01 3.36 -16.28
C GLU A 29 14.51 2.87 -15.06
N VAL A 30 14.32 1.68 -14.97
CA VAL A 30 13.75 1.14 -13.84
C VAL A 30 14.73 1.45 -12.78
N GLY A 31 15.95 1.33 -13.10
CA GLY A 31 16.90 1.54 -12.08
C GLY A 31 16.65 2.91 -11.51
N ALA A 32 16.52 3.80 -12.38
CA ALA A 32 16.34 5.15 -11.97
C ALA A 32 15.01 5.23 -11.32
N ALA A 33 14.10 4.51 -11.77
CA ALA A 33 12.80 4.58 -11.22
C ALA A 33 12.61 3.61 -10.09
N ALA A 34 13.63 2.97 -9.69
CA ALA A 34 13.50 2.02 -8.65
C ALA A 34 12.73 2.54 -7.48
N GLY A 35 12.87 3.70 -7.10
CA GLY A 35 12.13 4.16 -5.98
C GLY A 35 10.90 4.93 -6.36
N LEU A 36 10.58 4.97 -7.61
CA LEU A 36 9.49 5.78 -8.06
C LEU A 36 8.16 5.10 -7.91
N VAL A 37 7.27 5.69 -7.17
CA VAL A 37 5.92 5.17 -7.03
C VAL A 37 5.04 5.83 -8.06
N ARG A 38 4.30 5.04 -8.83
CA ARG A 38 3.39 5.56 -9.80
C ARG A 38 1.95 5.22 -9.49
N LYS A 39 1.72 4.08 -8.89
CA LYS A 39 0.37 3.63 -8.62
C LYS A 39 0.21 3.32 -7.15
N VAL A 40 -0.78 3.92 -6.53
CA VAL A 40 -0.99 3.84 -5.09
C VAL A 40 -2.37 3.27 -4.79
N LEU A 41 -2.43 2.36 -3.85
CA LEU A 41 -3.71 1.84 -3.37
C LEU A 41 -4.00 2.56 -2.05
N VAL A 42 -5.06 3.34 -2.04
CA VAL A 42 -5.50 4.07 -0.84
C VAL A 42 -6.52 3.20 -0.12
N VAL A 43 -6.33 2.99 1.18
CA VAL A 43 -7.22 2.14 1.95
C VAL A 43 -7.76 2.91 3.14
N ASP A 44 -9.06 3.13 3.18
CA ASP A 44 -9.68 3.87 4.27
C ASP A 44 -11.16 3.49 4.30
N ASP A 45 -11.67 3.09 5.45
CA ASP A 45 -13.06 2.68 5.54
C ASP A 45 -14.00 3.89 5.52
N GLU A 46 -13.48 5.09 5.74
CA GLU A 46 -14.29 6.27 5.62
C GLU A 46 -14.25 6.70 4.17
N VAL A 47 -15.34 6.52 3.48
CA VAL A 47 -15.41 6.74 2.04
C VAL A 47 -14.99 8.13 1.62
N ASP A 48 -15.45 9.13 2.33
CA ASP A 48 -15.10 10.50 1.94
C ASP A 48 -13.61 10.77 2.08
N LEU A 49 -13.00 10.23 3.11
CA LEU A 49 -11.58 10.47 3.32
C LEU A 49 -10.78 9.71 2.27
N ALA A 50 -11.24 8.53 1.87
CA ALA A 50 -10.56 7.76 0.85
C ALA A 50 -10.56 8.52 -0.46
N TYR A 51 -11.71 9.09 -0.82
CA TYR A 51 -11.79 9.81 -2.09
C TYR A 51 -11.04 11.14 -2.03
N MET A 52 -10.94 11.74 -0.85
CA MET A 52 -10.18 12.96 -0.73
C MET A 52 -8.70 12.62 -0.97
N ALA A 53 -8.21 11.53 -0.40
CA ALA A 53 -6.84 11.14 -0.60
C ALA A 53 -6.59 10.80 -2.07
N GLU A 54 -7.57 10.17 -2.70
CA GLU A 54 -7.44 9.83 -4.11
C GLU A 54 -7.29 11.11 -4.93
N ALA A 55 -8.13 12.10 -4.66
CA ALA A 55 -8.06 13.33 -5.43
C ALA A 55 -6.74 14.05 -5.23
N LEU A 56 -6.25 14.07 -3.99
CA LEU A 56 -5.00 14.76 -3.73
C LEU A 56 -3.83 14.07 -4.41
N LEU A 57 -3.77 12.76 -4.34
CA LEU A 57 -2.66 12.03 -4.94
C LEU A 57 -2.76 12.05 -6.47
N SER A 58 -3.97 11.96 -7.00
CA SER A 58 -4.15 12.01 -8.44
C SER A 58 -3.74 13.36 -8.99
N SER A 59 -4.00 14.42 -8.24
CA SER A 59 -3.63 15.74 -8.70
C SER A 59 -2.12 15.92 -8.80
N ARG A 60 -1.37 15.02 -8.18
CA ARG A 60 0.08 15.06 -8.27
C ARG A 60 0.61 14.04 -9.25
N GLY A 61 -0.25 13.53 -10.10
CA GLY A 61 0.18 12.65 -11.19
C GLY A 61 0.23 11.18 -10.86
N LEU A 62 -0.25 10.76 -9.70
CA LEU A 62 -0.24 9.36 -9.34
C LEU A 62 -1.51 8.67 -9.83
N ASP A 63 -1.39 7.38 -10.10
CA ASP A 63 -2.52 6.59 -10.50
C ASP A 63 -3.04 6.00 -9.19
N VAL A 64 -4.31 6.15 -8.88
CA VAL A 64 -4.82 5.78 -7.57
C VAL A 64 -5.99 4.82 -7.66
N ILE A 65 -5.97 3.79 -6.81
CA ILE A 65 -7.07 2.87 -6.68
C ILE A 65 -7.49 2.97 -5.23
N VAL A 66 -8.77 2.85 -4.95
CA VAL A 66 -9.29 2.99 -3.60
C VAL A 66 -9.89 1.68 -3.11
N ALA A 67 -9.61 1.30 -1.87
CA ALA A 67 -10.25 0.19 -1.21
C ALA A 67 -10.78 0.67 0.12
N HIS A 68 -11.87 0.12 0.57
CA HIS A 68 -12.50 0.56 1.80
C HIS A 68 -12.35 -0.43 2.96
N SER A 69 -11.53 -1.43 2.79
CA SER A 69 -11.21 -2.35 3.87
C SER A 69 -9.89 -3.03 3.57
N ALA A 70 -9.28 -3.59 4.59
CA ALA A 70 -8.01 -4.28 4.39
C ALA A 70 -8.19 -5.53 3.54
N VAL A 71 -9.30 -6.22 3.71
CA VAL A 71 -9.54 -7.43 2.93
C VAL A 71 -9.68 -7.07 1.45
N GLU A 72 -10.40 -6.01 1.17
CA GLU A 72 -10.55 -5.58 -0.21
C GLU A 72 -9.19 -5.18 -0.77
N ALA A 73 -8.37 -4.52 0.03
CA ALA A 73 -7.06 -4.09 -0.41
C ALA A 73 -6.20 -5.30 -0.78
N LEU A 74 -6.25 -6.36 0.01
CA LEU A 74 -5.46 -7.53 -0.28
C LEU A 74 -5.91 -8.21 -1.57
N LYS A 75 -7.21 -8.18 -1.84
CA LYS A 75 -7.71 -8.77 -3.07
C LYS A 75 -7.21 -7.96 -4.26
N ILE A 76 -7.22 -6.66 -4.14
CA ILE A 76 -6.77 -5.80 -5.22
C ILE A 76 -5.28 -6.03 -5.46
N LEU A 77 -4.49 -6.12 -4.39
CA LEU A 77 -3.06 -6.34 -4.54
C LEU A 77 -2.78 -7.70 -5.22
N ASP A 78 -3.60 -8.67 -4.94
CA ASP A 78 -3.41 -9.98 -5.55
C ASP A 78 -3.72 -9.94 -7.04
N GLN A 79 -4.59 -9.06 -7.45
CA GLN A 79 -4.99 -9.00 -8.84
C GLN A 79 -4.23 -7.97 -9.67
N ASP A 80 -3.56 -7.06 -9.06
CA ASP A 80 -2.89 -5.98 -9.78
C ASP A 80 -1.44 -5.85 -9.32
N ALA A 81 -0.55 -6.46 -10.06
CA ALA A 81 0.86 -6.43 -9.72
C ALA A 81 1.50 -5.07 -9.98
N GLY A 82 0.77 -4.16 -10.55
CA GLY A 82 1.33 -2.83 -10.83
C GLY A 82 1.25 -1.84 -9.69
N ILE A 83 0.66 -2.25 -8.56
CA ILE A 83 0.56 -1.34 -7.45
C ILE A 83 1.92 -1.20 -6.79
N ASP A 84 2.38 0.03 -6.64
CA ASP A 84 3.70 0.31 -6.10
C ASP A 84 3.68 0.62 -4.62
N ALA A 85 2.57 1.11 -4.11
CA ALA A 85 2.50 1.51 -2.71
C ALA A 85 1.08 1.40 -2.16
N VAL A 86 0.99 1.22 -0.85
CA VAL A 86 -0.27 1.21 -0.14
C VAL A 86 -0.23 2.37 0.85
N PHE A 87 -1.26 3.20 0.84
CA PHE A 87 -1.40 4.29 1.79
C PHE A 87 -2.67 3.99 2.58
N SER A 88 -2.55 3.58 3.81
CA SER A 88 -3.68 3.05 4.57
C SER A 88 -3.89 3.70 5.92
N ASP A 89 -5.14 3.88 6.27
CA ASP A 89 -5.51 4.28 7.61
C ASP A 89 -5.23 3.08 8.52
N ILE A 90 -4.87 3.34 9.77
CA ILE A 90 -4.65 2.27 10.71
C ILE A 90 -5.96 1.85 11.34
N MET A 91 -6.80 2.80 11.70
CA MET A 91 -8.02 2.48 12.45
C MET A 91 -9.15 2.10 11.50
N MET A 92 -9.31 0.83 11.26
CA MET A 92 -10.39 0.32 10.43
C MET A 92 -10.99 -0.90 11.11
N PRO A 93 -12.27 -1.15 10.91
CA PRO A 93 -12.91 -2.32 11.51
C PRO A 93 -12.36 -3.58 10.88
N GLY A 94 -12.36 -4.63 11.63
CA GLY A 94 -11.85 -5.90 11.14
C GLY A 94 -10.33 -5.84 11.13
N MET A 95 -9.72 -6.17 10.03
CA MET A 95 -8.28 -6.10 9.92
C MET A 95 -7.88 -4.63 9.87
N ASN A 96 -7.04 -4.19 10.78
CA ASN A 96 -6.64 -2.79 10.82
C ASN A 96 -5.43 -2.55 9.91
N GLY A 97 -5.02 -1.29 9.80
CA GLY A 97 -3.95 -0.93 8.89
C GLY A 97 -2.60 -1.54 9.25
N LEU A 98 -2.34 -1.78 10.53
CA LEU A 98 -1.07 -2.38 10.91
C LEU A 98 -1.06 -3.86 10.50
N GLN A 99 -2.19 -4.53 10.67
CA GLN A 99 -2.29 -5.91 10.24
C GLN A 99 -2.20 -6.01 8.73
N LEU A 100 -2.79 -5.06 8.03
CA LEU A 100 -2.69 -5.01 6.60
C LEU A 100 -1.22 -4.80 6.20
N ALA A 101 -0.53 -3.89 6.86
CA ALA A 101 0.86 -3.60 6.53
C ALA A 101 1.72 -4.84 6.73
N ASP A 102 1.46 -5.60 7.80
CA ASP A 102 2.22 -6.82 8.03
C ASP A 102 1.98 -7.83 6.92
N ALA A 103 0.73 -7.96 6.47
CA ALA A 103 0.41 -8.89 5.40
C ALA A 103 1.05 -8.44 4.09
N VAL A 104 1.03 -7.15 3.82
CA VAL A 104 1.62 -6.63 2.60
C VAL A 104 3.13 -6.85 2.63
N SER A 105 3.77 -6.64 3.78
CA SER A 105 5.20 -6.84 3.87
C SER A 105 5.56 -8.30 3.62
N GLU A 106 4.73 -9.18 4.05
CA GLU A 106 4.99 -10.59 3.87
C GLU A 106 4.68 -11.11 2.48
N PHE A 107 3.56 -10.74 1.94
CA PHE A 107 3.14 -11.29 0.65
C PHE A 107 3.42 -10.42 -0.56
N PHE A 108 3.64 -9.15 -0.36
CA PHE A 108 3.91 -8.23 -1.46
C PHE A 108 5.10 -7.34 -1.08
N PRO A 109 6.27 -7.94 -0.86
CA PRO A 109 7.41 -7.22 -0.29
C PRO A 109 7.94 -6.04 -1.07
N ARG A 110 7.56 -5.92 -2.33
CA ARG A 110 8.06 -4.78 -3.08
C ARG A 110 7.15 -3.58 -2.95
N VAL A 111 6.01 -3.73 -2.34
CA VAL A 111 5.04 -2.65 -2.22
C VAL A 111 5.42 -1.79 -1.03
N LYS A 112 5.52 -0.49 -1.25
CA LYS A 112 5.88 0.42 -0.18
C LYS A 112 4.65 0.68 0.69
N ILE A 113 4.83 0.89 1.96
CA ILE A 113 3.70 1.09 2.87
C ILE A 113 3.83 2.40 3.59
N VAL A 114 2.77 3.19 3.60
CA VAL A 114 2.67 4.42 4.36
C VAL A 114 1.36 4.35 5.14
N LEU A 115 1.42 4.55 6.45
CA LEU A 115 0.23 4.47 7.29
C LEU A 115 -0.16 5.84 7.81
N THR A 116 -1.43 6.01 8.13
CA THR A 116 -1.91 7.25 8.69
C THR A 116 -2.98 6.97 9.73
N SER A 117 -3.15 7.87 10.68
CA SER A 117 -4.21 7.74 11.66
C SER A 117 -4.46 9.08 12.33
N GLY A 118 -5.65 9.29 12.73
CA GLY A 118 -6.03 10.49 13.45
C GLY A 118 -5.66 10.40 14.91
N PHE A 119 -5.43 9.20 15.44
CA PHE A 119 -5.14 9.07 16.72
C PHE A 119 -3.94 8.54 16.97
N THR A 120 -3.15 8.64 17.56
CA THR A 120 -2.07 8.12 17.91
C THR A 120 -1.33 7.37 17.73
N GLY A 121 -0.69 7.20 17.57
CA GLY A 121 0.07 6.59 17.19
C GLY A 121 1.31 6.04 17.76
N PRO A 122 2.21 6.72 18.35
CA PRO A 122 3.43 6.10 18.80
C PRO A 122 3.18 4.84 19.63
N ALA A 123 2.19 4.89 20.46
CA ALA A 123 1.91 3.76 21.30
C ALA A 123 1.52 2.55 20.47
N MET A 124 0.80 2.78 19.39
CA MET A 124 0.36 1.70 18.59
C MET A 124 1.49 1.12 17.82
N LEU A 125 2.49 1.90 17.52
CA LEU A 125 3.60 1.46 16.71
C LEU A 125 4.75 0.92 17.54
N ALA A 126 4.68 1.06 18.84
CA ALA A 126 5.76 0.62 19.70
C ALA A 126 5.87 -0.89 19.74
N ASN A 127 7.03 -1.38 20.00
CA ASN A 127 7.25 -2.82 20.14
C ASN A 127 6.86 -3.68 18.95
N ARG A 128 6.88 -3.15 17.77
CA ARG A 128 6.56 -3.96 16.62
C ARG A 128 7.86 -4.38 15.96
N GLU A 129 7.84 -5.55 15.38
CA GLU A 129 8.99 -6.04 14.69
C GLU A 129 9.30 -5.25 13.46
N ARG A 130 8.31 -4.72 12.81
CA ARG A 130 8.50 -3.94 11.61
C ARG A 130 8.11 -2.52 11.87
N SER A 131 8.82 -1.60 11.28
CA SER A 131 8.45 -0.22 11.41
C SER A 131 7.97 0.29 10.07
N TYR A 132 7.00 1.14 10.09
CA TYR A 132 6.41 1.67 8.87
C TYR A 132 6.43 3.18 8.88
N LEU A 133 6.43 3.79 7.71
CA LEU A 133 6.32 5.23 7.62
C LEU A 133 4.92 5.61 8.08
N PHE A 134 4.81 6.64 8.85
CA PHE A 134 3.53 7.03 9.44
C PHE A 134 3.33 8.51 9.42
N ALA A 135 2.16 8.96 9.01
CA ALA A 135 1.78 10.37 9.01
C ALA A 135 0.51 10.55 9.83
N THR A 136 0.47 11.54 10.67
CA THR A 136 -0.71 11.81 11.48
C THR A 136 -1.74 12.50 10.60
N LYS A 137 -3.00 12.17 10.76
CA LYS A 137 -4.03 12.80 10.00
C LYS A 137 -4.08 14.25 10.25
N HIS A 138 -4.61 14.86 9.32
CA HIS A 138 -4.60 16.15 8.80
C HIS A 138 -3.20 16.28 8.22
N TYR A 139 -2.69 15.23 7.58
CA TYR A 139 -1.38 15.25 6.97
C TYR A 139 -1.36 16.19 5.79
N ARG A 140 -0.21 16.63 5.42
CA ARG A 140 -0.06 17.44 4.22
C ARG A 140 0.29 16.48 3.10
N ILE A 141 -0.24 16.76 1.94
CA ILE A 141 0.01 15.91 0.80
C ILE A 141 1.51 15.83 0.51
N ASP A 142 2.24 16.91 0.74
CA ASP A 142 3.67 16.90 0.49
C ASP A 142 4.40 15.91 1.40
N THR A 143 3.91 15.70 2.61
CA THR A 143 4.50 14.73 3.51
C THR A 143 4.31 13.33 2.96
N ILE A 144 3.12 13.04 2.46
CA ILE A 144 2.84 11.71 1.93
C ILE A 144 3.69 11.48 0.69
N LEU A 145 3.81 12.49 -0.18
CA LEU A 145 4.61 12.33 -1.37
C LEU A 145 6.07 12.09 -1.02
N ALA A 146 6.56 12.75 0.02
CA ALA A 146 7.94 12.55 0.43
C ALA A 146 8.14 11.12 0.90
N PHE A 147 7.18 10.57 1.64
CA PHE A 147 7.28 9.20 2.08
C PHE A 147 7.23 8.24 0.89
N LEU A 148 6.38 8.51 -0.07
CA LEU A 148 6.27 7.62 -1.22
C LEU A 148 7.52 7.65 -2.08
N ARG A 149 8.25 8.74 -2.03
CA ARG A 149 9.45 8.86 -2.83
C ARG A 149 10.72 8.46 -2.10
N SER A 150 10.63 8.15 -0.84
CA SER A 150 11.81 7.83 -0.07
C SER A 150 12.34 6.39 -0.26
#